data_d9c5a7f675dca1cae783abe40be3de2f
#
_entry.id   d9c5a7f675dca1cae783abe40be3de2f
#
_cell.length_a   1.000
_cell.length_b   1.000
_cell.length_c   1.000
_cell.angle_alpha   90.00
_cell.angle_beta   90.00
_cell.angle_gamma   90.00
#
_symmetry.space_group_name_H-M   'P 1'
#
loop_
_entity.id
_entity.type
_entity.pdbx_description
1 polymer ?
#
loop_
_entity_poly.entity_id
_entity_poly.type
_entity_poly.pdbx_seq_one_letter_code
_entity_poly.pdbx_strand_id
1 'polypeptide(L)'
;EKNDCNIGDTVKIMETRLLRDCSATIIPQGTAITLEKDTPAFVTQTLGGNATIRIGQTLYRISIMDTDALEGLDLGDTASPNPVSSNGNFSEDSVWEALKQCFDPEIPVNIVDLGLIYDLRIDDLESGKKEIAIKMTLTAQGCGMGPTIAQDAKNRVEHLDEVENADVQIVWEPVWSPQMISETGKKVLG
;
A
#
# COMPACT_ATOMS: atom_id res chain seq x y z
N GLU A 1 -8.20 -19.41 35.16
CA GLU A 1 -9.24 -19.15 34.16
C GLU A 1 -8.73 -18.09 33.21
N LYS A 2 -8.52 -18.50 31.97
CA LYS A 2 -7.99 -17.67 30.90
C LYS A 2 -9.14 -16.91 30.25
N ASN A 3 -9.06 -15.59 30.25
CA ASN A 3 -9.87 -14.77 29.37
C ASN A 3 -9.00 -14.35 28.18
N ASP A 4 -9.07 -15.12 27.11
CA ASP A 4 -8.60 -14.73 25.79
C ASP A 4 -9.61 -13.70 25.24
N CYS A 5 -9.32 -12.42 25.40
CA CYS A 5 -9.89 -11.37 24.57
C CYS A 5 -9.02 -11.21 23.34
N ASN A 6 -9.40 -11.91 22.29
CA ASN A 6 -8.86 -11.70 20.96
C ASN A 6 -9.51 -10.44 20.37
N ILE A 7 -8.83 -9.32 20.45
CA ILE A 7 -9.21 -8.08 19.78
C ILE A 7 -8.02 -7.63 18.95
N GLY A 8 -8.16 -7.74 17.64
CA GLY A 8 -7.40 -7.02 16.62
C GLY A 8 -5.88 -7.15 16.68
N ASP A 9 -5.27 -7.38 15.53
CA ASP A 9 -3.83 -7.45 15.31
C ASP A 9 -3.06 -6.45 16.18
N THR A 10 -2.51 -6.96 17.27
CA THR A 10 -1.58 -6.22 18.11
C THR A 10 -0.32 -6.00 17.28
N VAL A 11 -0.14 -4.80 16.76
CA VAL A 11 1.11 -4.38 16.13
C VAL A 11 2.23 -4.63 17.15
N LYS A 12 2.93 -5.73 16.97
CA LYS A 12 4.08 -6.08 17.80
C LYS A 12 5.20 -5.14 17.34
N ILE A 13 5.40 -4.04 18.08
CA ILE A 13 6.55 -3.17 17.84
C ILE A 13 7.80 -4.06 17.91
N MET A 14 8.46 -4.19 16.77
CA MET A 14 9.63 -5.04 16.61
C MET A 14 10.86 -4.16 16.40
N GLU A 15 11.86 -4.35 17.24
CA GLU A 15 13.17 -3.73 17.04
C GLU A 15 13.83 -4.37 15.81
N THR A 16 14.36 -3.54 14.94
CA THR A 16 15.02 -3.95 13.70
C THR A 16 16.22 -3.07 13.39
N ARG A 17 17.00 -3.47 12.41
CA ARG A 17 18.15 -2.72 11.87
C ARG A 17 18.14 -2.85 10.36
N LEU A 18 18.63 -1.82 9.68
CA LEU A 18 18.79 -1.88 8.24
C LEU A 18 20.00 -2.72 7.84
N LEU A 19 19.79 -3.73 7.03
CA LEU A 19 20.85 -4.62 6.51
C LEU A 19 21.61 -4.00 5.33
N ARG A 20 21.01 -3.03 4.65
CA ARG A 20 21.57 -2.27 3.53
C ARG A 20 20.96 -0.87 3.50
N ASP A 21 21.56 0.02 2.70
CA ASP A 21 20.93 1.28 2.39
C ASP A 21 19.61 1.01 1.66
N CYS A 22 18.54 1.72 2.03
CA CYS A 22 17.26 1.57 1.39
C CYS A 22 16.50 2.88 1.25
N SER A 23 15.66 2.95 0.22
CA SER A 23 14.74 4.07 0.03
C SER A 23 13.62 4.03 1.06
N ALA A 24 13.32 5.20 1.61
CA ALA A 24 12.21 5.39 2.55
C ALA A 24 11.47 6.68 2.26
N THR A 25 10.21 6.73 2.63
CA THR A 25 9.39 7.94 2.50
C THR A 25 9.01 8.45 3.88
N ILE A 26 9.30 9.70 4.17
CA ILE A 26 8.96 10.34 5.46
C ILE A 26 7.45 10.52 5.55
N ILE A 27 6.85 10.06 6.63
CA ILE A 27 5.43 10.24 6.91
C ILE A 27 5.25 11.42 7.88
N PRO A 28 4.34 12.35 7.64
CA PRO A 28 3.36 12.43 6.55
C PRO A 28 3.83 13.28 5.35
N GLN A 29 5.08 13.76 5.33
CA GLN A 29 5.56 14.72 4.33
C GLN A 29 5.65 14.18 2.90
N GLY A 30 5.76 12.86 2.74
CA GLY A 30 5.91 12.22 1.44
C GLY A 30 7.30 12.42 0.80
N THR A 31 8.27 12.92 1.54
CA THR A 31 9.64 13.15 1.04
C THR A 31 10.40 11.84 1.02
N ALA A 32 10.93 11.49 -0.14
CA ALA A 32 11.80 10.32 -0.30
C ALA A 32 13.22 10.64 0.22
N ILE A 33 13.77 9.72 0.97
CA ILE A 33 15.15 9.76 1.49
C ILE A 33 15.79 8.38 1.39
N THR A 34 17.10 8.32 1.53
CA THR A 34 17.82 7.07 1.72
C THR A 34 18.21 6.92 3.18
N LEU A 35 17.85 5.82 3.79
CA LEU A 35 18.30 5.41 5.12
C LEU A 35 19.56 4.56 4.98
N GLU A 36 20.54 4.85 5.82
CA GLU A 36 21.83 4.16 5.78
C GLU A 36 21.76 2.77 6.44
N LYS A 37 22.57 1.86 5.94
CA LYS A 37 22.81 0.56 6.56
C LYS A 37 23.13 0.72 8.05
N ASP A 38 22.81 -0.31 8.83
CA ASP A 38 23.02 -0.40 10.28
C ASP A 38 22.22 0.61 11.12
N THR A 39 21.33 1.40 10.52
CA THR A 39 20.44 2.31 11.24
C THR A 39 19.44 1.50 12.09
N PRO A 40 19.40 1.71 13.42
CA PRO A 40 18.42 1.06 14.28
C PRO A 40 17.03 1.69 14.09
N ALA A 41 16.03 0.86 14.05
CA ALA A 41 14.65 1.28 13.83
C ALA A 41 13.66 0.37 14.57
N PHE A 42 12.41 0.79 14.64
CA PHE A 42 11.31 -0.01 15.18
C PHE A 42 10.23 -0.14 14.11
N VAL A 43 9.89 -1.37 13.76
CA VAL A 43 8.71 -1.63 12.93
C VAL A 43 7.47 -1.34 13.76
N THR A 44 6.65 -0.41 13.31
CA THR A 44 5.43 -0.03 14.02
C THR A 44 4.19 -0.60 13.36
N GLN A 45 4.26 -0.90 12.06
CA GLN A 45 3.12 -1.40 11.31
C GLN A 45 3.59 -2.04 10.01
N THR A 46 2.85 -3.05 9.56
CA THR A 46 3.00 -3.63 8.22
C THR A 46 1.62 -3.69 7.56
N LEU A 47 1.47 -3.06 6.41
CA LEU A 47 0.22 -3.01 5.66
C LEU A 47 0.50 -3.24 4.17
N GLY A 48 -0.21 -4.19 3.58
CA GLY A 48 -0.05 -4.52 2.17
C GLY A 48 1.38 -4.86 1.77
N GLY A 49 2.17 -5.46 2.67
CA GLY A 49 3.58 -5.77 2.44
C GLY A 49 4.55 -4.59 2.59
N ASN A 50 4.07 -3.36 2.74
CA ASN A 50 4.89 -2.22 3.10
C ASN A 50 5.12 -2.21 4.62
N ALA A 51 6.28 -1.72 5.06
CA ALA A 51 6.56 -1.55 6.47
C ALA A 51 6.59 -0.06 6.84
N THR A 52 5.98 0.29 7.97
CA THR A 52 6.18 1.58 8.61
C THR A 52 7.14 1.39 9.76
N ILE A 53 8.26 2.10 9.71
CA ILE A 53 9.28 2.06 10.75
C ILE A 53 9.41 3.42 11.44
N ARG A 54 9.85 3.40 12.67
CA ARG A 54 10.15 4.60 13.45
C ARG A 54 11.65 4.67 13.74
N ILE A 55 12.22 5.83 13.45
CA ILE A 55 13.60 6.18 13.84
C ILE A 55 13.51 7.48 14.63
N GLY A 56 13.86 7.41 15.91
CA GLY A 56 13.63 8.54 16.82
C GLY A 56 12.14 8.87 16.96
N GLN A 57 11.76 10.06 16.49
CA GLN A 57 10.36 10.51 16.51
C GLN A 57 9.72 10.58 15.13
N THR A 58 10.44 10.20 14.10
CA THR A 58 9.99 10.27 12.71
C THR A 58 9.56 8.89 12.22
N LEU A 59 8.46 8.86 11.49
CA LEU A 59 7.96 7.66 10.82
C LEU A 59 8.40 7.65 9.36
N TYR A 60 8.74 6.46 8.89
CA TYR A 60 9.18 6.23 7.51
C TYR A 60 8.43 5.03 6.95
N ARG A 61 7.97 5.15 5.72
CA ARG A 61 7.42 4.04 4.95
C ARG A 61 8.54 3.40 4.13
N ILE A 62 8.69 2.11 4.29
CA ILE A 62 9.54 1.25 3.45
C ILE A 62 8.63 0.50 2.48
N SER A 63 8.96 0.58 1.20
CA SER A 63 8.22 -0.15 0.16
C SER A 63 8.39 -1.66 0.34
N ILE A 64 7.39 -2.43 -0.09
CA ILE A 64 7.45 -3.89 -0.16
C ILE A 64 8.72 -4.40 -0.88
N MET A 65 9.21 -3.65 -1.87
CA MET A 65 10.42 -3.98 -2.64
C MET A 65 11.71 -3.84 -1.83
N ASP A 66 11.67 -3.16 -0.69
CA ASP A 66 12.82 -2.86 0.16
C ASP A 66 12.68 -3.43 1.58
N THR A 67 11.61 -4.17 1.87
CA THR A 67 11.39 -4.75 3.21
C THR A 67 12.42 -5.81 3.58
N ASP A 68 13.11 -6.39 2.60
CA ASP A 68 14.27 -7.27 2.78
C ASP A 68 15.44 -6.56 3.48
N ALA A 69 15.48 -5.24 3.46
CA ALA A 69 16.47 -4.44 4.17
C ALA A 69 16.25 -4.41 5.69
N LEU A 70 15.12 -4.88 6.21
CA LEU A 70 14.78 -4.86 7.64
C LEU A 70 15.12 -6.20 8.30
N GLU A 71 16.09 -6.18 9.22
CA GLU A 71 16.54 -7.38 9.92
C GLU A 71 15.40 -8.02 10.74
N GLY A 72 15.19 -9.31 10.53
CA GLY A 72 14.21 -10.08 11.30
C GLY A 72 12.74 -9.79 10.96
N LEU A 73 12.47 -8.94 9.98
CA LEU A 73 11.12 -8.75 9.47
C LEU A 73 10.79 -9.87 8.49
N ASP A 74 10.01 -10.83 8.96
CA ASP A 74 9.43 -11.86 8.11
C ASP A 74 7.95 -11.51 7.89
N LEU A 75 7.65 -11.04 6.68
CA LEU A 75 6.28 -10.73 6.28
C LEU A 75 5.50 -11.97 5.81
N GLY A 76 6.16 -13.15 5.83
CA GLY A 76 5.58 -14.41 5.34
C GLY A 76 5.15 -14.30 3.88
N ASP A 77 4.22 -15.15 3.48
CA ASP A 77 3.64 -15.14 2.13
C ASP A 77 2.84 -13.87 1.79
N THR A 78 2.59 -12.99 2.76
CA THR A 78 1.93 -11.69 2.54
C THR A 78 2.88 -10.63 1.98
N ALA A 79 4.19 -10.86 2.02
CA ALA A 79 5.22 -9.96 1.50
C ALA A 79 5.63 -10.23 0.07
N SER A 80 5.17 -11.32 -0.48
CA SER A 80 5.32 -11.52 -1.92
C SER A 80 4.40 -10.52 -2.62
N PRO A 81 4.87 -9.75 -3.59
CA PRO A 81 4.00 -9.26 -4.63
C PRO A 81 3.59 -10.51 -5.43
N ASN A 82 2.85 -11.42 -4.75
CA ASN A 82 2.26 -12.51 -5.47
C ASN A 82 1.39 -11.85 -6.53
N PRO A 83 1.67 -12.07 -7.80
CA PRO A 83 0.59 -11.94 -8.74
C PRO A 83 -0.55 -12.75 -8.11
N VAL A 84 -1.68 -12.11 -7.89
CA VAL A 84 -2.90 -12.86 -7.66
C VAL A 84 -2.86 -13.90 -8.76
N SER A 85 -2.60 -15.16 -8.40
CA SER A 85 -2.53 -16.23 -9.36
C SER A 85 -3.93 -16.36 -9.93
N SER A 86 -4.23 -15.45 -10.84
CA SER A 86 -5.32 -15.61 -11.77
C SER A 86 -4.97 -16.88 -12.53
N ASN A 87 -5.76 -17.91 -12.36
CA ASN A 87 -5.66 -19.14 -13.15
C ASN A 87 -5.81 -18.81 -14.63
N GLY A 88 -4.79 -18.13 -15.21
CA GLY A 88 -4.61 -17.92 -16.63
C GLY A 88 -5.57 -16.99 -17.35
N ASN A 89 -6.46 -16.25 -16.65
CA ASN A 89 -7.33 -15.26 -17.29
C ASN A 89 -7.33 -13.95 -16.48
N PHE A 90 -6.85 -12.88 -17.11
CA PHE A 90 -7.01 -11.52 -16.60
C PHE A 90 -8.50 -11.20 -16.38
N SER A 91 -8.79 -10.57 -15.25
CA SER A 91 -10.13 -10.05 -14.95
C SER A 91 -10.02 -8.68 -14.30
N GLU A 92 -11.06 -7.88 -14.41
CA GLU A 92 -11.16 -6.62 -13.68
C GLU A 92 -11.01 -6.83 -12.17
N ASP A 93 -11.52 -7.96 -11.64
CA ASP A 93 -11.37 -8.32 -10.23
C ASP A 93 -9.91 -8.45 -9.81
N SER A 94 -9.02 -8.90 -10.70
CA SER A 94 -7.58 -8.97 -10.42
C SER A 94 -6.98 -7.60 -10.17
N VAL A 95 -7.44 -6.58 -10.88
CA VAL A 95 -7.01 -5.19 -10.68
C VAL A 95 -7.52 -4.66 -9.33
N TRP A 96 -8.80 -4.92 -9.02
CA TRP A 96 -9.36 -4.53 -7.73
C TRP A 96 -8.66 -5.19 -6.55
N GLU A 97 -8.33 -6.48 -6.65
CA GLU A 97 -7.57 -7.19 -5.60
C GLU A 97 -6.15 -6.64 -5.45
N ALA A 98 -5.47 -6.26 -6.54
CA ALA A 98 -4.19 -5.59 -6.48
C ALA A 98 -4.28 -4.23 -5.76
N LEU A 99 -5.32 -3.44 -6.05
CA LEU A 99 -5.57 -2.14 -5.41
C LEU A 99 -5.94 -2.28 -3.92
N LYS A 100 -6.59 -3.36 -3.51
CA LYS A 100 -6.87 -3.65 -2.09
C LYS A 100 -5.61 -3.93 -1.27
N GLN A 101 -4.47 -4.17 -1.91
CA GLN A 101 -3.18 -4.27 -1.23
C GLN A 101 -2.52 -2.91 -0.96
N CYS A 102 -3.06 -1.82 -1.50
CA CYS A 102 -2.58 -0.46 -1.28
C CYS A 102 -3.26 0.15 -0.06
N PHE A 103 -2.46 0.73 0.84
CA PHE A 103 -2.94 1.34 2.07
C PHE A 103 -2.43 2.77 2.21
N ASP A 104 -3.24 3.63 2.78
CA ASP A 104 -2.77 4.89 3.34
C ASP A 104 -1.93 4.57 4.60
N PRO A 105 -0.70 5.09 4.74
CA PRO A 105 0.15 4.75 5.89
C PRO A 105 -0.39 5.24 7.24
N GLU A 106 -1.36 6.16 7.22
CA GLU A 106 -1.97 6.70 8.44
C GLU A 106 -3.31 6.02 8.78
N ILE A 107 -3.92 5.31 7.81
CA ILE A 107 -5.25 4.70 7.96
C ILE A 107 -5.15 3.19 7.67
N PRO A 108 -5.50 2.31 8.62
CA PRO A 108 -5.37 0.85 8.44
C PRO A 108 -6.49 0.26 7.56
N VAL A 109 -6.87 0.98 6.51
CA VAL A 109 -7.88 0.56 5.52
C VAL A 109 -7.29 0.76 4.13
N ASN A 110 -7.50 -0.21 3.24
CA ASN A 110 -6.99 -0.11 1.87
C ASN A 110 -7.71 0.98 1.06
N ILE A 111 -7.08 1.45 0.00
CA ILE A 111 -7.59 2.58 -0.81
C ILE A 111 -8.93 2.30 -1.49
N VAL A 112 -9.26 1.04 -1.76
CA VAL A 112 -10.55 0.64 -2.35
C VAL A 112 -11.66 0.79 -1.31
N ASP A 113 -11.46 0.23 -0.13
CA ASP A 113 -12.43 0.31 0.97
C ASP A 113 -12.56 1.71 1.55
N LEU A 114 -11.52 2.54 1.44
CA LEU A 114 -11.61 3.99 1.73
C LEU A 114 -12.45 4.76 0.72
N GLY A 115 -12.82 4.14 -0.42
CA GLY A 115 -13.55 4.81 -1.49
C GLY A 115 -12.72 5.84 -2.25
N LEU A 116 -11.41 5.61 -2.36
CA LEU A 116 -10.49 6.52 -3.05
C LEU A 116 -10.43 6.27 -4.57
N ILE A 117 -10.89 5.14 -5.06
CA ILE A 117 -10.91 4.82 -6.49
C ILE A 117 -12.22 5.31 -7.10
N TYR A 118 -12.13 6.24 -8.03
CA TYR A 118 -13.30 6.86 -8.67
C TYR A 118 -13.62 6.31 -10.04
N ASP A 119 -12.61 5.90 -10.80
CA ASP A 119 -12.78 5.36 -12.14
C ASP A 119 -11.67 4.35 -12.43
N LEU A 120 -12.03 3.29 -13.12
CA LEU A 120 -11.10 2.26 -13.56
C LEU A 120 -11.47 1.86 -14.97
N ARG A 121 -10.51 1.96 -15.89
CA ARG A 121 -10.68 1.56 -17.30
C ARG A 121 -9.60 0.55 -17.66
N ILE A 122 -9.99 -0.38 -18.48
CA ILE A 122 -9.15 -1.43 -19.00
C ILE A 122 -9.24 -1.37 -20.52
N ASP A 123 -8.14 -1.06 -21.16
CA ASP A 123 -8.05 -0.98 -22.62
C ASP A 123 -7.15 -2.11 -23.14
N ASP A 124 -7.58 -2.76 -24.21
CA ASP A 124 -6.80 -3.80 -24.89
C ASP A 124 -5.77 -3.17 -25.83
N LEU A 125 -4.50 -3.55 -25.67
CA LEU A 125 -3.43 -3.12 -26.55
C LEU A 125 -3.23 -4.09 -27.72
N GLU A 126 -2.66 -3.59 -28.81
CA GLU A 126 -2.30 -4.42 -29.98
C GLU A 126 -1.30 -5.53 -29.66
N SER A 127 -0.54 -5.36 -28.56
CA SER A 127 0.38 -6.38 -28.03
C SER A 127 -0.32 -7.59 -27.41
N GLY A 128 -1.66 -7.52 -27.22
CA GLY A 128 -2.44 -8.51 -26.49
C GLY A 128 -2.41 -8.33 -24.96
N LYS A 129 -1.70 -7.34 -24.46
CA LYS A 129 -1.71 -6.91 -23.06
C LYS A 129 -2.74 -5.81 -22.81
N LYS A 130 -2.84 -5.38 -21.57
CA LYS A 130 -3.80 -4.38 -21.10
C LYS A 130 -3.10 -3.08 -20.69
N GLU A 131 -3.76 -1.96 -20.97
CA GLU A 131 -3.46 -0.69 -20.33
C GLU A 131 -4.56 -0.37 -19.32
N ILE A 132 -4.17 0.03 -18.13
CA ILE A 132 -5.10 0.31 -17.02
C ILE A 132 -5.05 1.79 -16.70
N ALA A 133 -6.16 2.49 -16.81
CA ALA A 133 -6.28 3.87 -16.39
C ALA A 133 -7.13 3.96 -15.12
N ILE A 134 -6.57 4.55 -14.07
CA ILE A 134 -7.19 4.67 -12.76
C ILE A 134 -7.28 6.14 -12.38
N LYS A 135 -8.46 6.57 -11.96
CA LYS A 135 -8.63 7.87 -11.28
C LYS A 135 -8.87 7.62 -9.81
N MET A 136 -8.00 8.18 -9.00
CA MET A 136 -8.11 8.08 -7.55
C MET A 136 -8.09 9.46 -6.90
N THR A 137 -8.56 9.52 -5.67
CA THR A 137 -8.47 10.72 -4.83
C THR A 137 -7.72 10.40 -3.53
N LEU A 138 -7.62 11.36 -2.66
CA LEU A 138 -7.02 11.24 -1.35
C LEU A 138 -7.98 11.73 -0.27
N THR A 139 -7.79 11.29 0.96
CA THR A 139 -8.62 11.69 2.11
C THR A 139 -8.48 13.17 2.46
N ALA A 140 -7.37 13.79 2.08
CA ALA A 140 -7.13 15.23 2.28
C ALA A 140 -6.35 15.84 1.12
N GLN A 141 -6.74 17.04 0.72
CA GLN A 141 -5.96 17.84 -0.22
C GLN A 141 -4.66 18.28 0.43
N GLY A 142 -3.55 18.13 -0.31
CA GLY A 142 -2.22 18.48 0.21
C GLY A 142 -1.54 17.38 1.04
N CYS A 143 -2.11 16.17 1.07
CA CYS A 143 -1.42 15.02 1.65
C CYS A 143 -0.12 14.76 0.89
N GLY A 144 1.03 14.90 1.57
CA GLY A 144 2.35 14.66 0.97
C GLY A 144 2.56 13.22 0.51
N MET A 145 1.78 12.28 1.05
CA MET A 145 1.84 10.86 0.68
C MET A 145 1.10 10.50 -0.61
N GLY A 146 0.30 11.42 -1.17
CA GLY A 146 -0.50 11.17 -2.38
C GLY A 146 0.29 10.56 -3.53
N PRO A 147 1.40 11.18 -3.97
CA PRO A 147 2.23 10.61 -5.04
C PRO A 147 2.78 9.21 -4.72
N THR A 148 3.11 8.95 -3.45
CA THR A 148 3.61 7.66 -3.00
C THR A 148 2.53 6.57 -3.06
N ILE A 149 1.30 6.91 -2.65
CA ILE A 149 0.17 5.98 -2.70
C ILE A 149 -0.22 5.69 -4.15
N ALA A 150 -0.25 6.71 -5.02
CA ALA A 150 -0.52 6.55 -6.43
C ALA A 150 0.55 5.69 -7.13
N GLN A 151 1.81 5.87 -6.78
CA GLN A 151 2.90 5.06 -7.31
C GLN A 151 2.82 3.61 -6.82
N ASP A 152 2.43 3.37 -5.56
CA ASP A 152 2.22 2.02 -5.05
C ASP A 152 1.08 1.32 -5.78
N ALA A 153 -0.04 2.01 -6.00
CA ALA A 153 -1.16 1.51 -6.78
C ALA A 153 -0.74 1.13 -8.21
N LYS A 154 -0.01 2.04 -8.87
CA LYS A 154 0.55 1.81 -10.21
C LYS A 154 1.43 0.56 -10.25
N ASN A 155 2.42 0.48 -9.37
CA ASN A 155 3.37 -0.63 -9.32
C ASN A 155 2.65 -1.97 -9.14
N ARG A 156 1.65 -2.04 -8.27
CA ARG A 156 0.91 -3.28 -8.01
C ARG A 156 0.08 -3.73 -9.20
N VAL A 157 -0.53 -2.80 -9.90
CA VAL A 157 -1.32 -3.10 -11.10
C VAL A 157 -0.40 -3.54 -12.25
N GLU A 158 0.75 -2.90 -12.42
CA GLU A 158 1.77 -3.27 -13.43
C GLU A 158 2.44 -4.62 -13.14
N HIS A 159 2.36 -5.13 -11.92
CA HIS A 159 2.85 -6.48 -11.59
C HIS A 159 1.89 -7.61 -12.03
N LEU A 160 0.71 -7.29 -12.52
CA LEU A 160 -0.17 -8.28 -13.13
C LEU A 160 0.38 -8.66 -14.51
N ASP A 161 0.52 -9.95 -14.78
CA ASP A 161 1.23 -10.48 -15.97
C ASP A 161 0.70 -9.94 -17.30
N GLU A 162 -0.62 -9.70 -17.37
CA GLU A 162 -1.29 -9.22 -18.58
C GLU A 162 -1.32 -7.69 -18.71
N VAL A 163 -0.83 -6.96 -17.71
CA VAL A 163 -0.77 -5.49 -17.75
C VAL A 163 0.58 -5.05 -18.32
N GLU A 164 0.53 -4.16 -19.30
CA GLU A 164 1.72 -3.55 -19.89
C GLU A 164 2.04 -2.19 -19.27
N ASN A 165 0.99 -1.42 -18.95
CA ASN A 165 1.12 -0.10 -18.37
C ASN A 165 -0.09 0.22 -17.49
N ALA A 166 0.16 0.96 -16.43
CA ALA A 166 -0.90 1.54 -15.61
C ALA A 166 -0.69 3.05 -15.45
N ASP A 167 -1.74 3.82 -15.69
CA ASP A 167 -1.77 5.26 -15.45
C ASP A 167 -2.67 5.55 -14.25
N VAL A 168 -2.12 6.17 -13.22
CA VAL A 168 -2.85 6.51 -11.99
C VAL A 168 -2.87 8.02 -11.82
N GLN A 169 -4.05 8.60 -11.98
CA GLN A 169 -4.29 10.04 -11.89
C GLN A 169 -4.96 10.41 -10.58
N ILE A 170 -4.40 11.40 -9.88
CA ILE A 170 -5.03 11.95 -8.69
C ILE A 170 -6.01 13.04 -9.12
N VAL A 171 -7.28 12.88 -8.73
CA VAL A 171 -8.37 13.83 -9.00
C VAL A 171 -8.96 14.34 -7.69
N TRP A 172 -9.50 15.54 -7.70
CA TRP A 172 -10.02 16.21 -6.50
C TRP A 172 -11.54 16.42 -6.53
N GLU A 173 -12.16 16.02 -7.62
CA GLU A 173 -13.61 16.10 -7.79
C GLU A 173 -14.18 14.72 -8.17
N PRO A 174 -15.24 14.30 -7.48
CA PRO A 174 -15.87 14.90 -6.30
C PRO A 174 -14.95 14.90 -5.07
N VAL A 175 -15.15 15.83 -4.14
CA VAL A 175 -14.38 15.87 -2.90
C VAL A 175 -14.69 14.62 -2.08
N TRP A 176 -13.65 13.92 -1.62
CA TRP A 176 -13.81 12.75 -0.78
C TRP A 176 -14.49 13.07 0.55
N SER A 177 -15.29 12.17 1.04
CA SER A 177 -15.92 12.25 2.35
C SER A 177 -15.95 10.87 3.03
N PRO A 178 -15.99 10.80 4.37
CA PRO A 178 -16.05 9.52 5.10
C PRO A 178 -17.25 8.64 4.76
N GLN A 179 -18.27 9.22 4.12
CA GLN A 179 -19.45 8.47 3.65
C GLN A 179 -19.12 7.52 2.49
N MET A 180 -18.01 7.77 1.78
CA MET A 180 -17.52 6.96 0.65
C MET A 180 -16.82 5.68 1.11
N ILE A 181 -16.50 5.58 2.40
CA ILE A 181 -15.87 4.39 2.99
C ILE A 181 -16.86 3.22 2.90
N SER A 182 -16.38 2.07 2.41
CA SER A 182 -17.18 0.84 2.34
C SER A 182 -17.62 0.36 3.72
N GLU A 183 -18.62 -0.51 3.77
CA GLU A 183 -19.04 -1.14 5.04
C GLU A 183 -17.90 -1.96 5.67
N THR A 184 -17.04 -2.56 4.84
CA THR A 184 -15.84 -3.26 5.30
C THR A 184 -14.84 -2.30 5.93
N GLY A 185 -14.55 -1.18 5.27
CA GLY A 185 -13.67 -0.14 5.77
C GLY A 185 -14.16 0.47 7.08
N LYS A 186 -15.45 0.75 7.19
CA LYS A 186 -16.08 1.24 8.43
C LYS A 186 -15.92 0.28 9.60
N LYS A 187 -16.03 -1.03 9.36
CA LYS A 187 -15.85 -2.04 10.42
C LYS A 187 -14.40 -2.11 10.92
N VAL A 188 -13.44 -1.80 10.10
CA VAL A 188 -12.02 -1.75 10.49
C VAL A 188 -11.73 -0.51 11.34
N LEU A 189 -12.40 0.59 11.06
CA LEU A 189 -12.20 1.87 11.77
C LEU A 189 -12.96 1.95 13.10
N GLY A 190 -13.95 1.09 13.33
CA GLY A 190 -14.74 0.99 14.58
C GLY A 190 -16.04 1.78 14.51
#